data_3063de3b9f258208c590b66d1020d1b6
#
_entry.id   3063de3b9f258208c590b66d1020d1b6
#
_cell.length_a   1.000
_cell.length_b   1.000
_cell.length_c   1.000
_cell.angle_alpha   90.00
_cell.angle_beta   90.00
_cell.angle_gamma   90.00
#
_symmetry.space_group_name_H-M   'P 1'
#
loop_
_entity.id
_entity.type
_entity.pdbx_description
1 polymer ?
#
loop_
_entity_poly.entity_id
_entity_poly.type
_entity_poly.pdbx_seq_one_letter_code
_entity_poly.pdbx_strand_id
1 'polypeptide(L)'
;NARFATVSGNEEMARKQTAVGKLVTAFRSRGHLSADLDPLAMMEKPNAPDLDIGHHGLSSADMQTEFPVNTYFGSEKLKLSDLLERLKNTYSGPIGAEFMHISDADQRQWIQQRLESVQSRLQASPEQRKRILERLTASEGLERYLHTKYVGQKRFSLEGGESLIPLMDQLIQHGGKHGIKDAIIGMAHRGRLNVLVNTLGKPPQKLFAEFEGRFDHPDTPEHSGDVKYHMGFASWHKTPKD
;
A
#
# COMPACT_ATOMS: atom_id res chain seq x y z
N ASN A 1 -8.24 23.67 -53.69
CA ASN A 1 -6.93 23.87 -53.04
C ASN A 1 -7.16 24.13 -51.56
N ALA A 2 -7.23 23.07 -50.75
CA ALA A 2 -7.22 23.17 -49.32
C ALA A 2 -5.79 23.54 -48.88
N ARG A 3 -5.61 24.77 -48.40
CA ARG A 3 -4.40 25.19 -47.70
C ARG A 3 -4.41 24.48 -46.32
N PHE A 4 -3.61 23.44 -46.19
CA PHE A 4 -3.27 22.94 -44.85
C PHE A 4 -2.48 24.05 -44.18
N ALA A 5 -3.06 24.65 -43.12
CA ALA A 5 -2.36 25.58 -42.27
C ALA A 5 -1.18 24.79 -41.62
N THR A 6 0.04 25.22 -41.87
CA THR A 6 1.22 24.73 -41.14
C THR A 6 1.03 25.14 -39.70
N VAL A 7 0.80 24.17 -38.82
CA VAL A 7 0.74 24.38 -37.38
C VAL A 7 2.07 25.01 -36.97
N SER A 8 2.04 26.16 -36.30
CA SER A 8 3.27 26.81 -35.82
C SER A 8 3.95 25.86 -34.82
N GLY A 9 5.28 25.84 -34.76
CA GLY A 9 6.03 24.98 -33.83
C GLY A 9 5.59 25.22 -32.34
N ASN A 10 5.06 26.40 -32.07
CA ASN A 10 4.54 26.76 -30.75
C ASN A 10 3.19 26.07 -30.44
N GLU A 11 2.31 25.93 -31.44
CA GLU A 11 1.03 25.24 -31.28
C GLU A 11 1.24 23.71 -31.15
N GLU A 12 2.19 23.17 -31.88
CA GLU A 12 2.57 21.74 -31.73
C GLU A 12 3.11 21.44 -30.32
N MET A 13 4.01 22.26 -29.82
CA MET A 13 4.53 22.13 -28.46
C MET A 13 3.43 22.23 -27.39
N ALA A 14 2.50 23.17 -27.53
CA ALA A 14 1.36 23.33 -26.63
C ALA A 14 0.43 22.10 -26.64
N ARG A 15 0.21 21.50 -27.82
CA ARG A 15 -0.55 20.24 -27.94
C ARG A 15 0.17 19.08 -27.25
N LYS A 16 1.48 18.93 -27.45
CA LYS A 16 2.29 17.91 -26.80
C LYS A 16 2.33 18.10 -25.28
N GLN A 17 2.42 19.34 -24.81
CA GLN A 17 2.34 19.64 -23.38
C GLN A 17 0.99 19.21 -22.77
N THR A 18 -0.10 19.44 -23.48
CA THR A 18 -1.44 18.98 -23.04
C THR A 18 -1.50 17.44 -23.02
N ALA A 19 -0.89 16.79 -24.01
CA ALA A 19 -0.81 15.32 -24.07
C ALA A 19 -0.02 14.74 -22.88
N VAL A 20 1.09 15.37 -22.51
CA VAL A 20 1.88 14.99 -21.31
C VAL A 20 1.04 15.13 -20.04
N GLY A 21 0.26 16.21 -19.90
CA GLY A 21 -0.65 16.39 -18.75
C GLY A 21 -1.71 15.28 -18.67
N LYS A 22 -2.27 14.87 -19.81
CA LYS A 22 -3.23 13.75 -19.89
C LYS A 22 -2.57 12.42 -19.53
N LEU A 23 -1.36 12.16 -20.00
CA LEU A 23 -0.59 10.96 -19.66
C LEU A 23 -0.33 10.87 -18.15
N VAL A 24 0.11 11.95 -17.51
CA VAL A 24 0.29 12.00 -16.05
C VAL A 24 -1.01 11.68 -15.32
N THR A 25 -2.13 12.27 -15.76
CA THR A 25 -3.45 12.01 -15.17
C THR A 25 -3.89 10.56 -15.36
N ALA A 26 -3.61 9.97 -16.53
CA ALA A 26 -3.89 8.55 -16.81
C ALA A 26 -3.13 7.64 -15.85
N PHE A 27 -1.84 7.87 -15.64
CA PHE A 27 -1.06 7.08 -14.68
C PHE A 27 -1.56 7.23 -13.24
N ARG A 28 -1.93 8.44 -12.81
CA ARG A 28 -2.51 8.67 -11.47
C ARG A 28 -3.83 7.93 -11.25
N SER A 29 -4.66 7.86 -12.30
CA SER A 29 -5.99 7.26 -12.22
C SER A 29 -6.00 5.76 -12.48
N ARG A 30 -5.14 5.27 -13.36
CA ARG A 30 -5.20 3.91 -13.92
C ARG A 30 -3.87 3.16 -13.92
N GLY A 31 -2.78 3.77 -13.45
CA GLY A 31 -1.46 3.13 -13.39
C GLY A 31 -1.48 1.81 -12.63
N HIS A 32 -2.31 1.69 -11.59
CA HIS A 32 -2.51 0.47 -10.81
C HIS A 32 -2.97 -0.73 -11.64
N LEU A 33 -3.67 -0.52 -12.78
CA LEU A 33 -4.08 -1.60 -13.68
C LEU A 33 -2.89 -2.30 -14.36
N SER A 34 -1.77 -1.59 -14.52
CA SER A 34 -0.52 -2.15 -15.06
C SER A 34 0.48 -2.52 -13.96
N ALA A 35 0.11 -2.33 -12.69
CA ALA A 35 1.00 -2.63 -11.57
C ALA A 35 1.35 -4.12 -11.49
N ASP A 36 2.55 -4.40 -10.98
CA ASP A 36 3.06 -5.76 -10.83
C ASP A 36 2.69 -6.31 -9.45
N LEU A 37 1.40 -6.67 -9.31
CA LEU A 37 0.79 -7.13 -8.05
C LEU A 37 0.68 -8.65 -7.95
N ASP A 38 0.97 -9.37 -9.04
CA ASP A 38 0.87 -10.82 -9.11
C ASP A 38 2.24 -11.45 -9.39
N PRO A 39 3.03 -11.77 -8.35
CA PRO A 39 4.37 -12.32 -8.50
C PRO A 39 4.38 -13.72 -9.15
N LEU A 40 3.23 -14.40 -9.21
CA LEU A 40 3.10 -15.70 -9.85
C LEU A 40 2.61 -15.61 -11.29
N ALA A 41 2.30 -14.40 -11.77
CA ALA A 41 1.81 -14.13 -13.13
C ALA A 41 0.61 -15.02 -13.53
N MET A 42 -0.32 -15.25 -12.61
CA MET A 42 -1.50 -16.09 -12.81
C MET A 42 -2.69 -15.32 -13.41
N MET A 43 -2.65 -13.99 -13.38
CA MET A 43 -3.73 -13.13 -13.86
C MET A 43 -3.26 -12.29 -15.05
N GLU A 44 -4.13 -12.17 -16.06
CA GLU A 44 -3.92 -11.21 -17.13
C GLU A 44 -4.14 -9.78 -16.60
N LYS A 45 -3.20 -8.89 -16.95
CA LYS A 45 -3.35 -7.47 -16.59
C LYS A 45 -4.46 -6.84 -17.44
N PRO A 46 -5.31 -5.99 -16.84
CA PRO A 46 -6.33 -5.27 -17.60
C PRO A 46 -5.72 -4.40 -18.70
N ASN A 47 -6.43 -4.27 -19.81
CA ASN A 47 -6.01 -3.37 -20.88
C ASN A 47 -6.20 -1.90 -20.44
N ALA A 48 -5.13 -1.13 -20.48
CA ALA A 48 -5.11 0.29 -20.12
C ALA A 48 -4.39 1.10 -21.22
N PRO A 49 -5.02 1.28 -22.40
CA PRO A 49 -4.38 1.91 -23.56
C PRO A 49 -3.97 3.36 -23.32
N ASP A 50 -4.61 4.05 -22.40
CA ASP A 50 -4.29 5.42 -22.01
C ASP A 50 -2.98 5.55 -21.18
N LEU A 51 -2.33 4.46 -20.82
CA LEU A 51 -0.98 4.46 -20.26
C LEU A 51 0.11 4.45 -21.37
N ASP A 52 -0.27 4.27 -22.62
CA ASP A 52 0.63 4.35 -23.77
C ASP A 52 0.74 5.78 -24.29
N ILE A 53 1.98 6.21 -24.62
CA ILE A 53 2.24 7.56 -25.12
C ILE A 53 1.54 7.81 -26.48
N GLY A 54 1.41 6.78 -27.32
CA GLY A 54 0.75 6.85 -28.62
C GLY A 54 -0.73 7.19 -28.50
N HIS A 55 -1.41 6.75 -27.44
CA HIS A 55 -2.81 7.10 -27.16
C HIS A 55 -3.02 8.62 -27.03
N HIS A 56 -2.01 9.34 -26.56
CA HIS A 56 -2.05 10.79 -26.39
C HIS A 56 -1.46 11.56 -27.59
N GLY A 57 -1.06 10.86 -28.66
CA GLY A 57 -0.45 11.50 -29.82
C GLY A 57 1.02 11.89 -29.61
N LEU A 58 1.68 11.29 -28.62
CA LEU A 58 3.14 11.35 -28.43
C LEU A 58 3.79 10.15 -29.10
N SER A 59 5.08 10.26 -29.41
CA SER A 59 5.82 9.23 -30.13
C SER A 59 7.23 9.04 -29.59
N SER A 60 7.95 8.05 -30.12
CA SER A 60 9.37 7.83 -29.79
C SER A 60 10.26 9.04 -30.13
N ALA A 61 9.87 9.86 -31.11
CA ALA A 61 10.58 11.08 -31.46
C ALA A 61 10.53 12.14 -30.34
N ASP A 62 9.53 12.07 -29.47
CA ASP A 62 9.32 13.03 -28.39
C ASP A 62 10.09 12.65 -27.11
N MET A 63 10.66 11.45 -27.03
CA MET A 63 11.27 10.91 -25.80
C MET A 63 12.40 11.78 -25.23
N GLN A 64 13.14 12.51 -26.10
CA GLN A 64 14.22 13.40 -25.66
C GLN A 64 13.75 14.85 -25.48
N THR A 65 12.49 15.16 -25.77
CA THR A 65 11.91 16.49 -25.59
C THR A 65 11.65 16.75 -24.12
N GLU A 66 12.05 17.92 -23.63
CA GLU A 66 11.79 18.37 -22.26
C GLU A 66 10.43 19.04 -22.17
N PHE A 67 9.64 18.61 -21.20
CA PHE A 67 8.34 19.18 -20.90
C PHE A 67 8.30 19.76 -19.49
N PRO A 68 7.64 20.90 -19.26
CA PRO A 68 7.28 21.35 -17.94
C PRO A 68 6.38 20.33 -17.23
N VAL A 69 6.78 19.90 -16.04
CA VAL A 69 6.07 18.88 -15.26
C VAL A 69 5.68 19.39 -13.88
N ASN A 70 5.26 20.65 -13.79
CA ASN A 70 4.91 21.35 -12.55
C ASN A 70 3.84 20.63 -11.72
N THR A 71 3.10 19.71 -12.35
CA THR A 71 2.10 18.87 -11.69
C THR A 71 2.67 17.55 -11.15
N TYR A 72 3.94 17.22 -11.46
CA TYR A 72 4.63 16.03 -10.97
C TYR A 72 5.72 16.45 -9.98
N PHE A 73 5.62 15.96 -8.74
CA PHE A 73 6.49 16.41 -7.66
C PHE A 73 7.96 16.04 -7.83
N GLY A 74 8.81 17.01 -7.54
CA GLY A 74 10.26 16.84 -7.53
C GLY A 74 11.01 17.28 -8.79
N SER A 75 10.30 17.86 -9.77
CA SER A 75 10.96 18.35 -11.00
C SER A 75 10.16 19.48 -11.65
N GLU A 76 10.85 20.51 -12.15
CA GLU A 76 10.23 21.58 -12.95
C GLU A 76 10.07 21.17 -14.42
N LYS A 77 11.10 20.53 -14.98
CA LYS A 77 11.13 20.01 -16.35
C LYS A 77 11.72 18.61 -16.37
N LEU A 78 11.20 17.75 -17.20
CA LEU A 78 11.73 16.42 -17.47
C LEU A 78 11.67 16.08 -18.95
N LYS A 79 12.61 15.27 -19.42
CA LYS A 79 12.46 14.58 -20.69
C LYS A 79 11.28 13.61 -20.60
N LEU A 80 10.57 13.42 -21.71
CA LEU A 80 9.44 12.48 -21.75
C LEU A 80 9.85 11.06 -21.30
N SER A 81 11.08 10.61 -21.68
CA SER A 81 11.64 9.33 -21.26
C SER A 81 11.70 9.21 -19.72
N ASP A 82 12.24 10.23 -19.07
CA ASP A 82 12.47 10.23 -17.62
C ASP A 82 11.14 10.36 -16.87
N LEU A 83 10.22 11.17 -17.39
CA LEU A 83 8.86 11.27 -16.86
C LEU A 83 8.14 9.93 -16.94
N LEU A 84 8.19 9.26 -18.09
CA LEU A 84 7.53 7.97 -18.28
C LEU A 84 8.09 6.89 -17.35
N GLU A 85 9.41 6.85 -17.17
CA GLU A 85 10.07 5.96 -16.21
C GLU A 85 9.58 6.22 -14.77
N ARG A 86 9.57 7.49 -14.35
CA ARG A 86 9.09 7.87 -13.03
C ARG A 86 7.61 7.54 -12.82
N LEU A 87 6.76 7.77 -13.81
CA LEU A 87 5.33 7.42 -13.76
C LEU A 87 5.15 5.91 -13.60
N LYS A 88 5.86 5.11 -14.40
CA LYS A 88 5.84 3.64 -14.30
C LYS A 88 6.32 3.17 -12.91
N ASN A 89 7.44 3.69 -12.43
CA ASN A 89 7.95 3.35 -11.11
C ASN A 89 6.96 3.69 -10.00
N THR A 90 6.27 4.84 -10.12
CA THR A 90 5.34 5.33 -9.09
C THR A 90 4.02 4.56 -9.08
N TYR A 91 3.43 4.32 -10.26
CA TYR A 91 2.04 3.89 -10.38
C TYR A 91 1.84 2.50 -10.97
N SER A 92 2.88 1.92 -11.59
CA SER A 92 2.82 0.60 -12.24
C SER A 92 3.89 -0.36 -11.74
N GLY A 93 4.55 -0.05 -10.61
CA GLY A 93 5.50 -0.93 -9.94
C GLY A 93 4.80 -1.98 -9.06
N PRO A 94 5.47 -2.48 -8.01
CA PRO A 94 4.92 -3.51 -7.12
C PRO A 94 3.85 -2.98 -6.14
N ILE A 95 3.44 -1.72 -6.26
CA ILE A 95 2.40 -1.08 -5.45
C ILE A 95 1.34 -0.51 -6.39
N GLY A 96 0.10 -0.93 -6.25
CA GLY A 96 -1.06 -0.35 -6.90
C GLY A 96 -1.69 0.71 -5.99
N ALA A 97 -1.77 1.96 -6.45
CA ALA A 97 -2.35 3.05 -5.70
C ALA A 97 -3.65 3.54 -6.35
N GLU A 98 -4.74 3.47 -5.61
CA GLU A 98 -6.06 3.93 -6.02
C GLU A 98 -6.53 5.04 -5.07
N PHE A 99 -6.40 6.29 -5.46
CA PHE A 99 -6.72 7.45 -4.60
C PHE A 99 -7.42 8.58 -5.35
N MET A 100 -7.51 8.52 -6.68
CA MET A 100 -8.10 9.61 -7.48
C MET A 100 -9.60 9.78 -7.28
N HIS A 101 -10.27 8.82 -6.64
CA HIS A 101 -11.67 8.88 -6.22
C HIS A 101 -11.89 9.77 -4.98
N ILE A 102 -10.84 10.13 -4.26
CA ILE A 102 -10.93 11.00 -3.08
C ILE A 102 -11.41 12.38 -3.53
N SER A 103 -12.54 12.83 -3.02
CA SER A 103 -13.16 14.11 -3.39
C SER A 103 -12.41 15.32 -2.82
N ASP A 104 -11.81 15.18 -1.63
CA ASP A 104 -11.01 16.23 -1.01
C ASP A 104 -9.70 16.43 -1.80
N ALA A 105 -9.53 17.64 -2.36
CA ALA A 105 -8.40 17.95 -3.22
C ALA A 105 -7.07 17.98 -2.46
N ASP A 106 -7.06 18.45 -1.21
CA ASP A 106 -5.85 18.59 -0.40
C ASP A 106 -5.35 17.21 0.03
N GLN A 107 -6.23 16.31 0.45
CA GLN A 107 -5.89 14.92 0.76
C GLN A 107 -5.35 14.19 -0.47
N ARG A 108 -5.99 14.34 -1.61
CA ARG A 108 -5.54 13.73 -2.86
C ARG A 108 -4.16 14.25 -3.27
N GLN A 109 -3.93 15.57 -3.20
CA GLN A 109 -2.65 16.19 -3.49
C GLN A 109 -1.56 15.71 -2.52
N TRP A 110 -1.88 15.59 -1.23
CA TRP A 110 -0.95 15.09 -0.23
C TRP A 110 -0.48 13.65 -0.54
N ILE A 111 -1.39 12.77 -0.98
CA ILE A 111 -1.04 11.41 -1.39
C ILE A 111 -0.15 11.43 -2.64
N GLN A 112 -0.52 12.23 -3.66
CA GLN A 112 0.29 12.40 -4.86
C GLN A 112 1.73 12.81 -4.54
N GLN A 113 1.89 13.84 -3.71
CA GLN A 113 3.21 14.33 -3.30
C GLN A 113 4.05 13.22 -2.68
N ARG A 114 3.47 12.44 -1.79
CA ARG A 114 4.18 11.36 -1.10
C ARG A 114 4.55 10.21 -2.02
N LEU A 115 3.68 9.81 -2.92
CA LEU A 115 3.99 8.74 -3.88
C LEU A 115 5.04 9.19 -4.90
N GLU A 116 4.86 10.37 -5.49
CA GLU A 116 5.70 10.88 -6.58
C GLU A 116 7.09 11.31 -6.11
N SER A 117 7.22 11.86 -4.90
CA SER A 117 8.54 12.27 -4.36
C SER A 117 9.50 11.11 -4.15
N VAL A 118 8.99 9.92 -3.85
CA VAL A 118 9.80 8.71 -3.61
C VAL A 118 9.58 7.63 -4.68
N GLN A 119 8.78 7.90 -5.71
CA GLN A 119 8.43 6.95 -6.77
C GLN A 119 7.88 5.63 -6.20
N SER A 120 7.00 5.72 -5.19
CA SER A 120 6.44 4.58 -4.45
C SER A 120 7.49 3.59 -3.91
N ARG A 121 8.74 4.00 -3.75
CA ARG A 121 9.81 3.18 -3.20
C ARG A 121 9.96 3.39 -1.71
N LEU A 122 10.02 2.30 -0.96
CA LEU A 122 10.27 2.35 0.48
C LEU A 122 11.69 2.87 0.76
N GLN A 123 11.77 4.05 1.37
CA GLN A 123 13.02 4.65 1.86
C GLN A 123 13.26 4.20 3.31
N ALA A 124 13.56 2.92 3.50
CA ALA A 124 13.75 2.36 4.84
C ALA A 124 15.23 2.24 5.20
N SER A 125 15.58 2.67 6.42
CA SER A 125 16.91 2.41 7.01
C SER A 125 17.14 0.91 7.22
N PRO A 126 18.41 0.47 7.40
CA PRO A 126 18.71 -0.92 7.74
C PRO A 126 17.94 -1.41 8.98
N GLU A 127 17.80 -0.57 10.01
CA GLU A 127 17.08 -0.87 11.25
C GLU A 127 15.58 -1.05 10.98
N GLN A 128 14.99 -0.19 10.16
CA GLN A 128 13.59 -0.30 9.76
C GLN A 128 13.35 -1.58 8.95
N ARG A 129 14.24 -1.93 8.02
CA ARG A 129 14.16 -3.18 7.25
C ARG A 129 14.26 -4.40 8.15
N LYS A 130 15.18 -4.40 9.12
CA LYS A 130 15.32 -5.45 10.12
C LYS A 130 14.05 -5.60 10.95
N ARG A 131 13.46 -4.48 11.41
CA ARG A 131 12.19 -4.50 12.15
C ARG A 131 11.04 -5.07 11.33
N ILE A 132 10.93 -4.68 10.05
CA ILE A 132 9.91 -5.24 9.14
C ILE A 132 10.09 -6.75 9.02
N LEU A 133 11.32 -7.23 8.78
CA LEU A 133 11.61 -8.67 8.70
C LEU A 133 11.26 -9.39 10.00
N GLU A 134 11.59 -8.82 11.14
CA GLU A 134 11.25 -9.37 12.47
C GLU A 134 9.73 -9.50 12.64
N ARG A 135 8.94 -8.49 12.24
CA ARG A 135 7.48 -8.53 12.30
C ARG A 135 6.89 -9.58 11.34
N LEU A 136 7.41 -9.67 10.13
CA LEU A 136 7.00 -10.70 9.16
C LEU A 136 7.31 -12.12 9.68
N THR A 137 8.51 -12.33 10.19
CA THR A 137 8.93 -13.63 10.78
C THR A 137 8.06 -14.01 11.97
N ALA A 138 7.73 -13.06 12.84
CA ALA A 138 6.85 -13.29 13.98
C ALA A 138 5.43 -13.65 13.53
N SER A 139 4.93 -12.98 12.51
CA SER A 139 3.61 -13.24 11.91
C SER A 139 3.52 -14.65 11.33
N GLU A 140 4.45 -15.01 10.45
CA GLU A 140 4.52 -16.34 9.83
C GLU A 140 4.75 -17.43 10.88
N GLY A 141 5.65 -17.20 11.83
CA GLY A 141 5.98 -18.15 12.88
C GLY A 141 4.78 -18.54 13.73
N LEU A 142 3.92 -17.58 14.07
CA LEU A 142 2.69 -17.84 14.80
C LEU A 142 1.72 -18.69 13.96
N GLU A 143 1.52 -18.34 12.68
CA GLU A 143 0.61 -19.08 11.81
C GLU A 143 1.08 -20.53 11.63
N ARG A 144 2.37 -20.75 11.38
CA ARG A 144 2.96 -22.09 11.25
C ARG A 144 2.83 -22.88 12.54
N TYR A 145 3.08 -22.28 13.68
CA TYR A 145 2.92 -22.93 14.98
C TYR A 145 1.48 -23.39 15.21
N LEU A 146 0.50 -22.48 15.01
CA LEU A 146 -0.91 -22.80 15.18
C LEU A 146 -1.37 -23.89 14.19
N HIS A 147 -0.88 -23.84 12.96
CA HIS A 147 -1.19 -24.86 11.94
C HIS A 147 -0.71 -26.26 12.37
N THR A 148 0.51 -26.33 12.88
CA THR A 148 1.13 -27.61 13.24
C THR A 148 0.59 -28.17 14.57
N LYS A 149 0.37 -27.29 15.54
CA LYS A 149 0.00 -27.70 16.89
C LYS A 149 -1.50 -27.97 17.06
N TYR A 150 -2.35 -27.19 16.37
CA TYR A 150 -3.80 -27.23 16.55
C TYR A 150 -4.50 -27.61 15.24
N VAL A 151 -4.16 -28.79 14.73
CA VAL A 151 -4.69 -29.34 13.46
C VAL A 151 -6.23 -29.42 13.53
N GLY A 152 -6.89 -28.98 12.47
CA GLY A 152 -8.34 -29.00 12.33
C GLY A 152 -9.12 -27.95 13.12
N GLN A 153 -8.46 -27.15 13.95
CA GLN A 153 -9.12 -26.05 14.63
C GLN A 153 -9.19 -24.81 13.74
N LYS A 154 -10.34 -24.10 13.77
CA LYS A 154 -10.47 -22.81 13.11
C LYS A 154 -9.48 -21.83 13.70
N ARG A 155 -8.73 -21.12 12.86
CA ARG A 155 -7.77 -20.09 13.29
C ARG A 155 -7.85 -18.81 12.47
N PHE A 156 -8.61 -18.81 11.36
CA PHE A 156 -8.76 -17.67 10.45
C PHE A 156 -7.40 -17.03 10.11
N SER A 157 -6.53 -17.85 9.54
CA SER A 157 -5.14 -17.55 9.28
C SER A 157 -4.90 -16.23 8.55
N LEU A 158 -3.79 -15.56 8.88
CA LEU A 158 -3.29 -14.38 8.19
C LEU A 158 -2.41 -14.75 6.97
N GLU A 159 -2.15 -16.03 6.71
CA GLU A 159 -1.30 -16.48 5.60
C GLU A 159 -1.64 -15.78 4.29
N GLY A 160 -0.62 -15.22 3.61
CA GLY A 160 -0.75 -14.37 2.44
C GLY A 160 -1.05 -12.88 2.74
N GLY A 161 -1.24 -12.51 4.01
CA GLY A 161 -1.49 -11.14 4.45
C GLY A 161 -0.55 -10.69 5.58
N GLU A 162 0.61 -11.34 5.75
CA GLU A 162 1.57 -11.11 6.85
C GLU A 162 2.06 -9.67 6.93
N SER A 163 2.06 -8.95 5.81
CA SER A 163 2.41 -7.52 5.74
C SER A 163 1.50 -6.62 6.59
N LEU A 164 0.31 -7.11 6.99
CA LEU A 164 -0.56 -6.39 7.92
C LEU A 164 0.14 -6.11 9.25
N ILE A 165 0.96 -7.04 9.75
CA ILE A 165 1.61 -6.90 11.06
C ILE A 165 2.65 -5.76 11.08
N PRO A 166 3.63 -5.70 10.16
CA PRO A 166 4.53 -4.54 10.10
C PRO A 166 3.81 -3.24 9.74
N LEU A 167 2.72 -3.27 8.95
CA LEU A 167 1.90 -2.10 8.67
C LEU A 167 1.28 -1.54 9.95
N MET A 168 0.65 -2.39 10.76
CA MET A 168 0.03 -1.99 12.03
C MET A 168 1.07 -1.51 13.05
N ASP A 169 2.22 -2.17 13.12
CA ASP A 169 3.33 -1.71 13.96
C ASP A 169 3.77 -0.30 13.56
N GLN A 170 3.99 -0.05 12.27
CA GLN A 170 4.38 1.26 11.77
C GLN A 170 3.29 2.32 12.00
N LEU A 171 2.02 1.97 11.81
CA LEU A 171 0.88 2.87 12.04
C LEU A 171 0.82 3.32 13.49
N ILE A 172 0.95 2.39 14.45
CA ILE A 172 0.93 2.69 15.89
C ILE A 172 2.14 3.56 16.27
N GLN A 173 3.35 3.21 15.80
CA GLN A 173 4.56 3.99 16.09
C GLN A 173 4.45 5.42 15.53
N HIS A 174 3.98 5.56 14.29
CA HIS A 174 3.80 6.85 13.65
C HIS A 174 2.70 7.68 14.33
N GLY A 175 1.57 7.04 14.65
CA GLY A 175 0.47 7.69 15.36
C GLY A 175 0.89 8.24 16.73
N GLY A 176 1.59 7.43 17.53
CA GLY A 176 2.10 7.84 18.84
C GLY A 176 3.10 9.02 18.73
N LYS A 177 3.98 8.98 17.73
CA LYS A 177 4.89 10.09 17.43
C LYS A 177 4.15 11.40 17.13
N HIS A 178 2.96 11.33 16.53
CA HIS A 178 2.12 12.48 16.20
C HIS A 178 1.03 12.77 17.26
N GLY A 179 1.18 12.25 18.48
CA GLY A 179 0.33 12.59 19.61
C GLY A 179 -0.97 11.81 19.73
N ILE A 180 -1.16 10.74 18.95
CA ILE A 180 -2.29 9.82 19.13
C ILE A 180 -2.07 9.05 20.45
N LYS A 181 -3.05 9.11 21.36
CA LYS A 181 -2.98 8.47 22.68
C LYS A 181 -3.67 7.12 22.71
N ASP A 182 -4.76 6.98 21.98
CA ASP A 182 -5.58 5.80 21.97
C ASP A 182 -5.82 5.33 20.53
N ALA A 183 -5.75 4.02 20.30
CA ALA A 183 -6.08 3.39 19.04
C ALA A 183 -7.06 2.25 19.28
N ILE A 184 -8.19 2.28 18.59
CA ILE A 184 -9.21 1.22 18.65
C ILE A 184 -9.17 0.46 17.32
N ILE A 185 -8.93 -0.85 17.39
CA ILE A 185 -8.81 -1.72 16.23
C ILE A 185 -10.07 -2.59 16.16
N GLY A 186 -10.91 -2.33 15.16
CA GLY A 186 -12.05 -3.17 14.79
C GLY A 186 -11.69 -4.02 13.59
N MET A 187 -11.92 -5.33 13.67
CA MET A 187 -11.63 -6.24 12.56
C MET A 187 -12.51 -7.49 12.60
N ALA A 188 -12.71 -8.09 11.43
CA ALA A 188 -13.33 -9.40 11.30
C ALA A 188 -12.36 -10.52 11.74
N HIS A 189 -12.56 -11.75 11.28
CA HIS A 189 -11.83 -12.91 11.82
C HIS A 189 -10.44 -13.11 11.23
N ARG A 190 -10.25 -12.92 9.92
CA ARG A 190 -8.98 -13.21 9.24
C ARG A 190 -7.84 -12.41 9.86
N GLY A 191 -6.81 -13.11 10.31
CA GLY A 191 -5.63 -12.53 10.92
C GLY A 191 -5.84 -12.00 12.35
N ARG A 192 -7.04 -12.13 12.93
CA ARG A 192 -7.36 -11.57 14.25
C ARG A 192 -6.43 -12.07 15.34
N LEU A 193 -6.15 -13.38 15.38
CA LEU A 193 -5.27 -13.95 16.39
C LEU A 193 -3.83 -13.43 16.26
N ASN A 194 -3.38 -13.26 15.04
CA ASN A 194 -2.06 -12.70 14.76
C ASN A 194 -1.97 -11.23 15.20
N VAL A 195 -2.98 -10.42 14.93
CA VAL A 195 -3.06 -9.03 15.40
C VAL A 195 -3.08 -8.96 16.93
N LEU A 196 -3.85 -9.82 17.60
CA LEU A 196 -3.89 -9.87 19.06
C LEU A 196 -2.49 -10.13 19.66
N VAL A 197 -1.74 -11.07 19.09
CA VAL A 197 -0.41 -11.44 19.60
C VAL A 197 0.66 -10.43 19.12
N ASN A 198 0.81 -10.26 17.83
CA ASN A 198 1.95 -9.56 17.24
C ASN A 198 1.77 -8.03 17.15
N THR A 199 0.53 -7.54 17.20
CA THR A 199 0.26 -6.09 17.23
C THR A 199 -0.11 -5.63 18.64
N LEU A 200 -1.09 -6.27 19.29
CA LEU A 200 -1.55 -5.84 20.59
C LEU A 200 -0.76 -6.43 21.76
N GLY A 201 0.14 -7.38 21.50
CA GLY A 201 1.03 -7.94 22.53
C GLY A 201 0.36 -8.93 23.48
N LYS A 202 -0.75 -9.57 23.07
CA LYS A 202 -1.34 -10.67 23.84
C LYS A 202 -0.31 -11.78 24.00
N PRO A 203 -0.01 -12.25 25.23
CA PRO A 203 0.94 -13.34 25.43
C PRO A 203 0.51 -14.59 24.66
N PRO A 204 1.40 -15.21 23.83
CA PRO A 204 1.07 -16.42 23.09
C PRO A 204 0.56 -17.56 23.98
N GLN A 205 1.08 -17.66 25.21
CA GLN A 205 0.68 -18.67 26.20
C GLN A 205 -0.81 -18.56 26.54
N LYS A 206 -1.34 -17.32 26.64
CA LYS A 206 -2.79 -17.12 26.89
C LYS A 206 -3.60 -17.58 25.69
N LEU A 207 -3.17 -17.24 24.46
CA LEU A 207 -3.83 -17.70 23.25
C LEU A 207 -3.82 -19.24 23.18
N PHE A 208 -2.69 -19.87 23.47
CA PHE A 208 -2.58 -21.35 23.42
C PHE A 208 -3.45 -22.02 24.49
N ALA A 209 -3.53 -21.44 25.68
CA ALA A 209 -4.45 -21.92 26.71
C ALA A 209 -5.92 -21.89 26.25
N GLU A 210 -6.33 -20.83 25.56
CA GLU A 210 -7.68 -20.73 24.95
C GLU A 210 -7.93 -21.81 23.90
N PHE A 211 -6.94 -22.16 23.08
CA PHE A 211 -7.02 -23.29 22.13
C PHE A 211 -7.20 -24.64 22.83
N GLU A 212 -6.64 -24.78 24.04
CA GLU A 212 -6.71 -25.97 24.88
C GLU A 212 -7.93 -25.97 25.81
N GLY A 213 -8.83 -24.98 25.68
CA GLY A 213 -10.05 -24.88 26.49
C GLY A 213 -9.79 -24.41 27.94
N ARG A 214 -8.61 -23.86 28.21
CA ARG A 214 -8.24 -23.31 29.52
C ARG A 214 -8.40 -21.80 29.49
N PHE A 215 -9.39 -21.29 30.20
CA PHE A 215 -9.70 -19.86 30.30
C PHE A 215 -9.39 -19.35 31.70
N ASP A 216 -8.91 -18.11 31.81
CA ASP A 216 -8.58 -17.49 33.12
C ASP A 216 -9.82 -17.31 34.05
N HIS A 217 -11.04 -17.32 33.47
CA HIS A 217 -12.30 -17.19 34.20
C HIS A 217 -13.36 -18.18 33.65
N PRO A 218 -13.37 -19.43 34.11
CA PRO A 218 -14.29 -20.47 33.63
C PRO A 218 -15.77 -20.24 33.96
N ASP A 219 -16.06 -19.35 34.92
CA ASP A 219 -17.41 -19.20 35.49
C ASP A 219 -18.26 -18.07 34.85
N THR A 220 -17.77 -17.42 33.79
CA THR A 220 -18.59 -16.42 33.07
C THR A 220 -19.42 -17.09 31.99
N PRO A 221 -20.74 -16.80 31.91
CA PRO A 221 -21.65 -17.41 30.91
C PRO A 221 -21.30 -17.13 29.43
N GLU A 222 -20.29 -16.29 29.25
CA GLU A 222 -19.84 -15.83 27.90
C GLU A 222 -18.85 -16.80 27.24
N HIS A 223 -18.49 -17.92 27.86
CA HIS A 223 -17.49 -18.87 27.35
C HIS A 223 -18.11 -20.05 26.58
N SER A 224 -19.01 -19.79 25.63
CA SER A 224 -19.40 -20.82 24.66
C SER A 224 -18.29 -20.98 23.59
N GLY A 225 -18.17 -22.16 22.99
CA GLY A 225 -17.01 -22.62 22.19
C GLY A 225 -16.48 -21.75 21.04
N ASP A 226 -17.06 -20.57 20.76
CA ASP A 226 -16.61 -19.62 19.75
C ASP A 226 -15.88 -18.38 20.34
N VAL A 227 -15.80 -18.27 21.65
CA VAL A 227 -15.36 -17.07 22.40
C VAL A 227 -13.90 -16.67 22.10
N LYS A 228 -12.99 -17.64 21.85
CA LYS A 228 -11.59 -17.35 21.56
C LYS A 228 -11.35 -16.43 20.36
N TYR A 229 -12.27 -16.39 19.40
CA TYR A 229 -12.18 -15.53 18.21
C TYR A 229 -12.75 -14.13 18.45
N HIS A 230 -13.63 -13.97 19.42
CA HIS A 230 -14.31 -12.71 19.70
C HIS A 230 -13.71 -11.94 20.87
N MET A 231 -12.82 -12.56 21.65
CA MET A 231 -12.16 -11.89 22.77
C MET A 231 -11.32 -10.71 22.29
N GLY A 232 -11.50 -9.59 22.97
CA GLY A 232 -10.67 -8.40 22.82
C GLY A 232 -9.37 -8.50 23.60
N PHE A 233 -8.49 -7.55 23.35
CA PHE A 233 -7.28 -7.34 24.14
C PHE A 233 -6.93 -5.86 24.15
N ALA A 234 -6.48 -5.34 25.28
CA ALA A 234 -5.98 -3.98 25.42
C ALA A 234 -4.60 -4.00 26.06
N SER A 235 -3.72 -3.14 25.59
CA SER A 235 -2.35 -3.04 26.09
C SER A 235 -1.78 -1.65 25.89
N TRP A 236 -0.69 -1.36 26.59
CA TRP A 236 0.08 -0.14 26.42
C TRP A 236 1.25 -0.37 25.45
N HIS A 237 1.40 0.52 24.48
CA HIS A 237 2.50 0.52 23.55
C HIS A 237 3.44 1.68 23.82
N LYS A 238 4.74 1.39 23.90
CA LYS A 238 5.76 2.43 23.92
C LYS A 238 6.00 2.88 22.49
N THR A 239 5.83 4.18 22.25
CA THR A 239 6.18 4.82 20.97
C THR A 239 7.34 5.77 21.20
N PRO A 240 8.19 6.03 20.18
CA PRO A 240 9.23 7.03 20.29
C PRO A 240 8.61 8.38 20.66
N LYS A 241 9.17 9.03 21.68
CA LYS A 241 8.91 10.46 21.90
C LYS A 241 9.84 11.22 20.96
N ASP A 242 9.33 12.29 20.37
CA ASP A 242 10.18 13.27 19.66
C ASP A 242 11.11 13.98 20.65
#